data_2e31f0b0cb210188475fce0f1979991a
#
_entry.id   2e31f0b0cb210188475fce0f1979991a
#
_cell.length_a   1.000
_cell.length_b   1.000
_cell.length_c   1.000
_cell.angle_alpha   90.00
_cell.angle_beta   90.00
_cell.angle_gamma   90.00
#
_symmetry.space_group_name_H-M   'P 1'
#
loop_
_entity.id
_entity.type
_entity.pdbx_description
1 polymer ?
#
loop_
_entity_poly.entity_id
_entity_poly.type
_entity_poly.pdbx_seq_one_letter_code
_entity_poly.pdbx_strand_id
1 'polypeptide(L)'
;MTDASGPPHHHEPGAHDLRPTVDTHAGDRRLVPWRRAPFPAPWGTWFGREAPLHLEIGFGDGRYTIRRALDEPNADFVGIEVSSVSVRRAVTKLRHHDLQNVRLVKGGAQIAVRQLFAPASLSSVTVNFPDPWPKDRHEDKRLLRVPFLTMLAGRLVPGGEIRLATDHPEYLTFSEAEVRASGWYAIEEREAPPAVFETKYATKWKEQGKPLHYRVFVRNDEPVPDIAPIGRPDIMPHALLQGSLPTTLTFEKVVNPVEEGHVILHDVAQRIDTDDTLWIRATVDEPDVTQQLLIVVQRRTDDWIVRVASFGDPLITPAVRG
;
A
#
# COMPACT_ATOMS: atom_id res chain seq x y z
N MET A 1 59.44 -8.16 39.07
CA MET A 1 58.43 -8.79 39.94
C MET A 1 57.49 -7.71 40.36
N THR A 2 56.33 -7.66 39.77
CA THR A 2 54.99 -7.85 40.29
C THR A 2 54.03 -7.57 39.14
N ASP A 3 53.37 -8.62 38.87
CA ASP A 3 52.26 -8.80 37.94
C ASP A 3 51.01 -8.03 38.47
N ALA A 4 50.32 -7.32 37.58
CA ALA A 4 49.00 -6.79 37.88
C ALA A 4 48.14 -6.86 36.65
N SER A 5 47.58 -8.04 36.40
CA SER A 5 46.51 -8.30 35.44
C SER A 5 45.22 -7.72 35.99
N GLY A 6 44.72 -6.61 35.35
CA GLY A 6 43.37 -6.11 35.56
C GLY A 6 42.37 -6.91 34.70
N PRO A 7 41.08 -7.02 35.14
CA PRO A 7 40.09 -7.82 34.44
C PRO A 7 39.62 -7.14 33.10
N PRO A 8 39.16 -7.92 32.11
CA PRO A 8 38.72 -7.39 30.84
C PRO A 8 37.44 -6.60 30.99
N HIS A 9 37.46 -5.37 30.50
CA HIS A 9 36.27 -4.54 30.37
C HIS A 9 35.31 -5.16 29.35
N HIS A 10 34.20 -5.65 29.84
CA HIS A 10 33.05 -5.96 28.98
C HIS A 10 32.52 -4.65 28.38
N HIS A 11 32.74 -4.45 27.10
CA HIS A 11 32.00 -3.47 26.31
C HIS A 11 30.54 -3.97 26.21
N GLU A 12 29.62 -3.32 26.91
CA GLU A 12 28.20 -3.38 26.55
C GLU A 12 28.04 -2.76 25.16
N PRO A 13 27.36 -3.45 24.23
CA PRO A 13 27.02 -2.82 22.96
C PRO A 13 26.01 -1.72 23.25
N GLY A 14 26.44 -0.47 23.01
CA GLY A 14 25.57 0.70 23.11
C GLY A 14 24.28 0.48 22.34
N ALA A 15 23.18 0.93 22.92
CA ALA A 15 21.87 0.96 22.30
C ALA A 15 21.98 1.70 20.95
N HIS A 16 22.02 0.94 19.86
CA HIS A 16 21.92 1.51 18.53
C HIS A 16 20.55 2.18 18.43
N ASP A 17 20.59 3.50 18.27
CA ASP A 17 19.47 4.34 17.91
C ASP A 17 18.84 3.79 16.61
N LEU A 18 17.83 2.95 16.75
CA LEU A 18 17.05 2.36 15.66
C LEU A 18 16.07 3.38 15.06
N ARG A 19 16.49 4.62 14.87
CA ARG A 19 15.76 5.48 13.95
C ARG A 19 15.97 4.90 12.56
N PRO A 20 14.90 4.48 11.86
CA PRO A 20 15.05 4.01 10.50
C PRO A 20 15.46 5.19 9.63
N THR A 21 16.75 5.34 9.42
CA THR A 21 17.24 6.11 8.29
C THR A 21 16.68 5.39 7.07
N VAL A 22 15.73 6.03 6.38
CA VAL A 22 15.32 5.55 5.05
C VAL A 22 16.58 5.59 4.22
N ASP A 23 17.18 4.41 4.06
CA ASP A 23 18.35 4.26 3.21
C ASP A 23 17.93 4.54 1.77
N THR A 24 18.15 5.77 1.33
CA THR A 24 17.86 6.24 -0.02
C THR A 24 18.91 5.71 -1.02
N HIS A 25 19.59 4.62 -0.69
CA HIS A 25 20.61 4.05 -1.55
C HIS A 25 20.02 3.49 -2.83
N ALA A 26 20.48 4.05 -3.93
CA ALA A 26 20.35 3.60 -5.31
C ALA A 26 18.96 3.66 -5.97
N GLY A 27 17.95 4.28 -5.36
CA GLY A 27 16.63 4.47 -5.96
C GLY A 27 16.31 5.93 -6.27
N ASP A 28 15.46 6.16 -7.26
CA ASP A 28 14.92 7.49 -7.51
C ASP A 28 14.12 7.95 -6.26
N ARG A 29 14.49 9.10 -5.67
CA ARG A 29 13.80 9.67 -4.50
C ARG A 29 12.29 9.87 -4.71
N ARG A 30 11.84 9.87 -5.97
CA ARG A 30 10.44 9.97 -6.36
C ARG A 30 9.66 8.68 -6.12
N LEU A 31 10.32 7.52 -6.07
CA LEU A 31 9.70 6.23 -5.78
C LEU A 31 9.91 5.85 -4.32
N VAL A 32 8.83 5.81 -3.56
CA VAL A 32 8.83 5.50 -2.13
C VAL A 32 8.88 4.00 -1.90
N PRO A 33 9.88 3.45 -1.18
CA PRO A 33 9.90 2.06 -0.75
C PRO A 33 8.97 1.86 0.46
N TRP A 34 7.68 2.04 0.24
CA TRP A 34 6.68 2.24 1.28
C TRP A 34 6.61 1.11 2.32
N ARG A 35 6.88 -0.15 1.92
CA ARG A 35 6.89 -1.27 2.87
C ARG A 35 7.96 -1.14 3.96
N ARG A 36 9.00 -0.33 3.73
CA ARG A 36 10.06 -0.01 4.69
C ARG A 36 9.89 1.36 5.34
N ALA A 37 8.94 2.15 4.87
CA ALA A 37 8.66 3.48 5.39
C ALA A 37 8.08 3.44 6.81
N PRO A 38 8.23 4.48 7.62
CA PRO A 38 7.43 4.67 8.82
C PRO A 38 5.94 4.73 8.51
N PHE A 39 5.08 4.35 9.46
CA PHE A 39 3.63 4.44 9.34
C PHE A 39 3.06 5.30 10.47
N PRO A 40 2.38 6.42 10.14
CA PRO A 40 2.25 7.02 8.81
C PRO A 40 3.58 7.55 8.26
N ALA A 41 3.62 7.79 6.96
CA ALA A 41 4.80 8.32 6.28
C ALA A 41 5.02 9.81 6.63
N PRO A 42 6.28 10.24 6.87
CA PRO A 42 6.59 11.64 7.20
C PRO A 42 6.67 12.49 5.94
N TRP A 43 5.54 12.73 5.28
CA TRP A 43 5.47 13.41 3.97
C TRP A 43 6.15 14.78 4.00
N GLY A 44 5.89 15.63 5.01
CA GLY A 44 6.53 16.94 5.14
C GLY A 44 8.05 16.85 5.15
N THR A 45 8.61 15.87 5.88
CA THR A 45 10.07 15.62 5.88
C THR A 45 10.57 15.18 4.49
N TRP A 46 9.84 14.32 3.79
CA TRP A 46 10.27 13.81 2.49
C TRP A 46 10.14 14.83 1.37
N PHE A 47 9.18 15.75 1.45
CA PHE A 47 9.06 16.88 0.54
C PHE A 47 9.94 18.08 0.97
N GLY A 48 10.37 18.12 2.25
CA GLY A 48 11.15 19.23 2.82
C GLY A 48 10.32 20.47 3.10
N ARG A 49 8.99 20.33 3.19
CA ARG A 49 8.05 21.42 3.45
C ARG A 49 6.71 20.92 3.95
N GLU A 50 5.93 21.81 4.55
CA GLU A 50 4.51 21.61 4.82
C GLU A 50 3.69 22.25 3.71
N ALA A 51 2.87 21.46 3.02
CA ALA A 51 2.04 21.91 1.90
C ALA A 51 0.76 21.07 1.81
N PRO A 52 -0.29 21.55 1.13
CA PRO A 52 -1.45 20.72 0.83
C PRO A 52 -1.03 19.44 0.12
N LEU A 53 -1.48 18.28 0.63
CA LEU A 53 -1.12 16.97 0.10
C LEU A 53 -2.27 16.38 -0.71
N HIS A 54 -2.00 16.03 -1.95
CA HIS A 54 -2.96 15.43 -2.88
C HIS A 54 -2.54 14.02 -3.25
N LEU A 55 -3.52 13.13 -3.32
CA LEU A 55 -3.32 11.73 -3.71
C LEU A 55 -3.99 11.46 -5.07
N GLU A 56 -3.30 10.78 -5.98
CA GLU A 56 -3.91 10.14 -7.14
C GLU A 56 -3.81 8.61 -6.99
N ILE A 57 -4.95 7.92 -7.09
CA ILE A 57 -5.03 6.46 -7.08
C ILE A 57 -5.16 5.96 -8.51
N GLY A 58 -4.27 5.07 -8.93
CA GLY A 58 -4.23 4.57 -10.29
C GLY A 58 -3.64 5.61 -11.27
N PHE A 59 -2.51 6.24 -10.92
CA PHE A 59 -1.93 7.33 -11.72
C PHE A 59 -1.50 6.91 -13.14
N GLY A 60 -1.52 5.62 -13.48
CA GLY A 60 -1.16 5.13 -14.80
C GLY A 60 0.23 5.55 -15.24
N ASP A 61 0.34 6.27 -16.36
CA ASP A 61 1.61 6.78 -16.86
C ASP A 61 2.02 8.15 -16.27
N GLY A 62 1.29 8.67 -15.28
CA GLY A 62 1.60 9.84 -14.48
C GLY A 62 1.24 11.17 -15.10
N ARG A 63 0.56 11.25 -16.26
CA ARG A 63 0.27 12.51 -16.94
C ARG A 63 -0.54 13.48 -16.09
N TYR A 64 -1.60 13.00 -15.44
CA TYR A 64 -2.44 13.83 -14.59
C TYR A 64 -1.67 14.35 -13.37
N THR A 65 -0.99 13.46 -12.61
CA THR A 65 -0.16 13.87 -11.46
C THR A 65 0.88 14.92 -11.87
N ILE A 66 1.60 14.68 -12.99
CA ILE A 66 2.63 15.61 -13.49
C ILE A 66 2.02 16.95 -13.86
N ARG A 67 0.91 16.95 -14.58
CA ARG A 67 0.21 18.20 -14.98
C ARG A 67 -0.20 18.98 -13.74
N ARG A 68 -0.86 18.32 -12.78
CA ARG A 68 -1.24 18.95 -11.52
C ARG A 68 -0.04 19.52 -10.76
N ALA A 69 1.06 18.77 -10.69
CA ALA A 69 2.25 19.21 -9.98
C ALA A 69 2.96 20.41 -10.63
N LEU A 70 2.84 20.54 -11.94
CA LEU A 70 3.32 21.72 -12.68
C LEU A 70 2.41 22.94 -12.47
N ASP A 71 1.10 22.73 -12.45
CA ASP A 71 0.12 23.81 -12.30
C ASP A 71 0.02 24.31 -10.84
N GLU A 72 0.34 23.44 -9.87
CA GLU A 72 0.22 23.72 -8.44
C GLU A 72 1.56 23.49 -7.72
N PRO A 73 2.59 24.32 -7.97
CA PRO A 73 3.93 24.12 -7.42
C PRO A 73 4.00 24.24 -5.89
N ASN A 74 3.00 24.86 -5.27
CA ASN A 74 2.88 25.03 -3.82
C ASN A 74 2.15 23.87 -3.13
N ALA A 75 1.75 22.84 -3.87
CA ALA A 75 1.14 21.61 -3.34
C ALA A 75 2.05 20.42 -3.59
N ASP A 76 1.87 19.35 -2.79
CA ASP A 76 2.60 18.09 -2.90
C ASP A 76 1.65 16.98 -3.38
N PHE A 77 2.18 16.09 -4.21
CA PHE A 77 1.41 15.04 -4.86
C PHE A 77 1.99 13.66 -4.58
N VAL A 78 1.13 12.75 -4.20
CA VAL A 78 1.46 11.32 -4.08
C VAL A 78 0.62 10.54 -5.07
N GLY A 79 1.27 9.69 -5.87
CA GLY A 79 0.58 8.75 -6.75
C GLY A 79 0.73 7.31 -6.26
N ILE A 80 -0.36 6.53 -6.28
CA ILE A 80 -0.34 5.08 -6.00
C ILE A 80 -0.70 4.32 -7.28
N GLU A 81 0.08 3.29 -7.64
CA GLU A 81 -0.15 2.48 -8.85
C GLU A 81 0.37 1.05 -8.63
N VAL A 82 -0.38 0.06 -9.11
CA VAL A 82 -0.01 -1.36 -9.00
C VAL A 82 0.90 -1.83 -10.15
N SER A 83 0.77 -1.23 -11.32
CA SER A 83 1.50 -1.62 -12.52
C SER A 83 2.95 -1.14 -12.51
N SER A 84 3.92 -2.07 -12.42
CA SER A 84 5.34 -1.75 -12.52
C SER A 84 5.73 -1.05 -13.83
N VAL A 85 5.01 -1.31 -14.91
CA VAL A 85 5.25 -0.67 -16.22
C VAL A 85 4.81 0.79 -16.18
N SER A 86 3.65 1.07 -15.60
CA SER A 86 3.11 2.41 -15.41
C SER A 86 4.04 3.23 -14.50
N VAL A 87 4.44 2.69 -13.36
CA VAL A 87 5.36 3.33 -12.42
C VAL A 87 6.66 3.74 -13.11
N ARG A 88 7.31 2.83 -13.88
CA ARG A 88 8.55 3.15 -14.61
C ARG A 88 8.37 4.30 -15.61
N ARG A 89 7.25 4.30 -16.34
CA ARG A 89 6.94 5.38 -17.29
C ARG A 89 6.76 6.72 -16.59
N ALA A 90 6.05 6.75 -15.47
CA ALA A 90 5.84 7.96 -14.69
C ALA A 90 7.16 8.49 -14.10
N VAL A 91 8.01 7.61 -13.51
CA VAL A 91 9.34 7.99 -13.00
C VAL A 91 10.19 8.63 -14.10
N THR A 92 10.20 8.05 -15.30
CA THR A 92 10.95 8.62 -16.45
C THR A 92 10.45 10.02 -16.79
N LYS A 93 9.13 10.23 -16.86
CA LYS A 93 8.56 11.55 -17.13
C LYS A 93 8.86 12.57 -16.03
N LEU A 94 8.76 12.18 -14.76
CA LEU A 94 9.09 13.03 -13.61
C LEU A 94 10.55 13.51 -13.65
N ARG A 95 11.47 12.66 -14.09
CA ARG A 95 12.86 13.05 -14.27
C ARG A 95 13.03 14.14 -15.34
N HIS A 96 12.29 14.01 -16.44
CA HIS A 96 12.34 15.02 -17.51
C HIS A 96 11.82 16.40 -17.08
N HIS A 97 10.85 16.45 -16.18
CA HIS A 97 10.28 17.70 -15.67
C HIS A 97 10.97 18.24 -14.41
N ASP A 98 11.94 17.49 -13.85
CA ASP A 98 12.64 17.82 -12.60
C ASP A 98 11.70 18.18 -11.41
N LEU A 99 10.54 17.56 -11.36
CA LEU A 99 9.56 17.80 -10.31
C LEU A 99 10.03 17.26 -8.97
N GLN A 100 10.02 18.09 -7.94
CA GLN A 100 10.39 17.76 -6.57
C GLN A 100 9.15 17.51 -5.67
N ASN A 101 8.00 18.02 -6.09
CA ASN A 101 6.72 17.94 -5.37
C ASN A 101 5.88 16.70 -5.73
N VAL A 102 6.50 15.63 -6.22
CA VAL A 102 5.82 14.37 -6.54
C VAL A 102 6.54 13.19 -5.91
N ARG A 103 5.77 12.30 -5.30
CA ARG A 103 6.23 10.98 -4.85
C ARG A 103 5.32 9.89 -5.39
N LEU A 104 5.88 8.77 -5.77
CA LEU A 104 5.16 7.62 -6.31
C LEU A 104 5.28 6.42 -5.38
N VAL A 105 4.21 5.68 -5.25
CA VAL A 105 4.09 4.46 -4.47
C VAL A 105 3.66 3.32 -5.39
N LYS A 106 4.42 2.23 -5.42
CA LYS A 106 4.01 1.01 -6.11
C LYS A 106 3.30 0.09 -5.11
N GLY A 107 1.99 -0.07 -5.24
CA GLY A 107 1.20 -0.91 -4.33
C GLY A 107 -0.31 -0.82 -4.54
N GLY A 108 -1.05 -1.62 -3.80
CA GLY A 108 -2.51 -1.53 -3.74
C GLY A 108 -2.97 -0.27 -3.00
N ALA A 109 -4.07 0.31 -3.45
CA ALA A 109 -4.56 1.58 -2.92
C ALA A 109 -4.99 1.47 -1.45
N GLN A 110 -5.81 0.47 -1.10
CA GLN A 110 -6.37 0.34 0.24
C GLN A 110 -5.27 0.25 1.29
N ILE A 111 -4.33 -0.69 1.12
CA ILE A 111 -3.25 -0.87 2.09
C ILE A 111 -2.29 0.33 2.12
N ALA A 112 -1.98 0.93 0.98
CA ALA A 112 -1.09 2.09 0.94
C ALA A 112 -1.73 3.31 1.61
N VAL A 113 -3.02 3.56 1.40
CA VAL A 113 -3.76 4.63 2.08
C VAL A 113 -3.81 4.40 3.59
N ARG A 114 -4.11 3.18 4.02
CA ARG A 114 -4.14 2.82 5.44
C ARG A 114 -2.82 3.09 6.13
N GLN A 115 -1.70 2.71 5.48
CA GLN A 115 -0.38 2.71 6.09
C GLN A 115 0.32 4.08 6.04
N LEU A 116 0.18 4.81 4.93
CA LEU A 116 1.05 5.94 4.63
C LEU A 116 0.47 7.30 5.01
N PHE A 117 -0.85 7.41 5.15
CA PHE A 117 -1.47 8.71 5.41
C PHE A 117 -2.00 8.78 6.84
N ALA A 118 -1.63 9.85 7.53
CA ALA A 118 -2.16 10.17 8.85
C ALA A 118 -3.65 10.59 8.76
N PRO A 119 -4.42 10.52 9.84
CA PRO A 119 -5.75 11.12 9.89
C PRO A 119 -5.71 12.60 9.48
N ALA A 120 -6.68 13.03 8.69
CA ALA A 120 -6.84 14.41 8.23
C ALA A 120 -5.57 15.04 7.61
N SER A 121 -4.83 14.24 6.81
CA SER A 121 -3.58 14.69 6.17
C SER A 121 -3.71 14.96 4.66
N LEU A 122 -4.81 14.54 4.02
CA LEU A 122 -5.04 14.70 2.59
C LEU A 122 -6.00 15.85 2.30
N SER A 123 -5.62 16.73 1.39
CA SER A 123 -6.50 17.78 0.86
C SER A 123 -7.44 17.26 -0.23
N SER A 124 -6.98 16.34 -1.06
CA SER A 124 -7.85 15.64 -2.02
C SER A 124 -7.30 14.28 -2.43
N VAL A 125 -8.22 13.44 -2.89
CA VAL A 125 -7.95 12.15 -3.54
C VAL A 125 -8.55 12.19 -4.93
N THR A 126 -7.79 11.81 -5.96
CA THR A 126 -8.27 11.72 -7.34
C THR A 126 -8.25 10.26 -7.80
N VAL A 127 -9.32 9.85 -8.46
CA VAL A 127 -9.47 8.52 -9.06
C VAL A 127 -9.92 8.73 -10.51
N ASN A 128 -9.00 8.54 -11.45
CA ASN A 128 -9.26 8.74 -12.87
C ASN A 128 -9.40 7.38 -13.57
N PHE A 129 -10.57 7.12 -14.14
CA PHE A 129 -10.88 5.92 -14.94
C PHE A 129 -10.53 4.61 -14.21
N PRO A 130 -11.06 4.40 -13.00
CA PRO A 130 -10.88 3.13 -12.30
C PRO A 130 -11.50 1.98 -13.11
N ASP A 131 -10.98 0.76 -12.87
CA ASP A 131 -11.55 -0.44 -13.49
C ASP A 131 -13.04 -0.58 -13.10
N PRO A 132 -13.98 -0.60 -14.05
CA PRO A 132 -15.40 -0.54 -13.76
C PRO A 132 -15.98 -1.87 -13.27
N TRP A 133 -15.28 -2.99 -13.50
CA TRP A 133 -15.75 -4.35 -13.16
C TRP A 133 -17.24 -4.54 -13.50
N PRO A 134 -17.60 -4.61 -14.79
CA PRO A 134 -18.99 -4.50 -15.24
C PRO A 134 -19.86 -5.73 -14.92
N LYS A 135 -19.27 -6.84 -14.45
CA LYS A 135 -20.01 -8.05 -14.08
C LYS A 135 -20.35 -8.00 -12.59
N ASP A 136 -21.61 -8.23 -12.22
CA ASP A 136 -22.09 -8.21 -10.85
C ASP A 136 -21.24 -9.07 -9.89
N ARG A 137 -20.82 -10.25 -10.32
CA ARG A 137 -19.94 -11.14 -9.54
C ARG A 137 -18.56 -10.56 -9.24
N HIS A 138 -18.19 -9.39 -9.78
CA HIS A 138 -16.93 -8.70 -9.58
C HIS A 138 -17.14 -7.33 -8.94
N GLU A 139 -18.34 -7.04 -8.44
CA GLU A 139 -18.65 -5.76 -7.81
C GLU A 139 -17.80 -5.53 -6.56
N ASP A 140 -17.45 -6.59 -5.85
CA ASP A 140 -16.54 -6.60 -4.71
C ASP A 140 -15.13 -6.06 -5.04
N LYS A 141 -14.73 -6.04 -6.32
CA LYS A 141 -13.46 -5.54 -6.81
C LYS A 141 -13.47 -4.05 -7.14
N ARG A 142 -14.63 -3.41 -7.18
CA ARG A 142 -14.75 -1.97 -7.40
C ARG A 142 -14.09 -1.21 -6.24
N LEU A 143 -13.33 -0.18 -6.56
CA LEU A 143 -12.50 0.53 -5.60
C LEU A 143 -13.32 1.34 -4.57
N LEU A 144 -14.28 2.14 -5.06
CA LEU A 144 -15.02 3.10 -4.23
C LEU A 144 -16.21 2.44 -3.53
N ARG A 145 -15.93 1.55 -2.58
CA ARG A 145 -16.91 0.90 -1.70
C ARG A 145 -16.90 1.54 -0.31
N VAL A 146 -18.00 1.37 0.44
CA VAL A 146 -18.16 1.94 1.79
C VAL A 146 -16.93 1.77 2.69
N PRO A 147 -16.29 0.58 2.82
CA PRO A 147 -15.13 0.45 3.69
C PRO A 147 -13.96 1.35 3.27
N PHE A 148 -13.67 1.44 1.98
CA PHE A 148 -12.60 2.27 1.48
C PHE A 148 -12.94 3.77 1.51
N LEU A 149 -14.20 4.13 1.25
CA LEU A 149 -14.70 5.50 1.40
C LEU A 149 -14.61 5.98 2.86
N THR A 150 -14.92 5.12 3.83
CA THR A 150 -14.74 5.41 5.26
C THR A 150 -13.26 5.64 5.59
N MET A 151 -12.37 4.79 5.07
CA MET A 151 -10.92 4.98 5.25
C MET A 151 -10.45 6.31 4.65
N LEU A 152 -10.88 6.64 3.43
CA LEU A 152 -10.54 7.91 2.78
C LEU A 152 -11.09 9.12 3.55
N ALA A 153 -12.31 9.02 4.10
CA ALA A 153 -12.87 10.07 4.95
C ALA A 153 -12.01 10.35 6.18
N GLY A 154 -11.48 9.29 6.81
CA GLY A 154 -10.55 9.43 7.93
C GLY A 154 -9.21 10.08 7.55
N ARG A 155 -8.77 9.98 6.29
CA ARG A 155 -7.50 10.55 5.80
C ARG A 155 -7.65 11.95 5.22
N LEU A 156 -8.82 12.30 4.72
CA LEU A 156 -9.12 13.63 4.20
C LEU A 156 -9.32 14.65 5.35
N VAL A 157 -8.88 15.87 5.15
CA VAL A 157 -9.28 17.00 6.01
C VAL A 157 -10.78 17.23 5.88
N PRO A 158 -11.48 17.84 6.88
CA PRO A 158 -12.84 18.35 6.68
C PRO A 158 -12.92 19.25 5.44
N GLY A 159 -13.93 19.07 4.58
CA GLY A 159 -14.02 19.76 3.30
C GLY A 159 -13.07 19.23 2.23
N GLY A 160 -12.22 18.25 2.53
CA GLY A 160 -11.39 17.58 1.52
C GLY A 160 -12.23 16.79 0.53
N GLU A 161 -11.68 16.49 -0.63
CA GLU A 161 -12.45 16.02 -1.79
C GLU A 161 -11.96 14.70 -2.33
N ILE A 162 -12.90 13.82 -2.74
CA ILE A 162 -12.62 12.73 -3.68
C ILE A 162 -13.12 13.19 -5.06
N ARG A 163 -12.25 13.15 -6.06
CA ARG A 163 -12.51 13.54 -7.44
C ARG A 163 -12.53 12.29 -8.31
N LEU A 164 -13.68 11.98 -8.88
CA LEU A 164 -13.88 10.80 -9.74
C LEU A 164 -14.11 11.24 -11.19
N ALA A 165 -13.31 10.70 -12.10
CA ALA A 165 -13.58 10.74 -13.53
C ALA A 165 -13.77 9.32 -14.06
N THR A 166 -14.82 9.07 -14.86
CA THR A 166 -15.10 7.76 -15.46
C THR A 166 -15.82 7.90 -16.79
N ASP A 167 -15.60 6.96 -17.71
CA ASP A 167 -16.37 6.80 -18.95
C ASP A 167 -17.54 5.82 -18.80
N HIS A 168 -17.72 5.26 -17.60
CA HIS A 168 -18.67 4.18 -17.33
C HIS A 168 -19.83 4.67 -16.44
N PRO A 169 -21.02 4.90 -16.99
CA PRO A 169 -22.15 5.47 -16.23
C PRO A 169 -22.61 4.57 -15.08
N GLU A 170 -22.55 3.24 -15.25
CA GLU A 170 -22.92 2.30 -14.18
C GLU A 170 -21.94 2.36 -13.00
N TYR A 171 -20.63 2.56 -13.29
CA TYR A 171 -19.64 2.76 -12.22
C TYR A 171 -19.88 4.09 -11.48
N LEU A 172 -20.29 5.14 -12.19
CA LEU A 172 -20.67 6.40 -11.56
C LEU A 172 -21.85 6.21 -10.62
N THR A 173 -22.94 5.59 -11.10
CA THR A 173 -24.15 5.30 -10.31
C THR A 173 -23.82 4.48 -9.07
N PHE A 174 -23.01 3.43 -9.24
CA PHE A 174 -22.52 2.62 -8.14
C PHE A 174 -21.73 3.46 -7.13
N SER A 175 -20.76 4.25 -7.58
CA SER A 175 -19.94 5.08 -6.70
C SER A 175 -20.77 6.10 -5.91
N GLU A 176 -21.76 6.72 -6.55
CA GLU A 176 -22.69 7.64 -5.86
C GLU A 176 -23.55 6.92 -4.81
N ALA A 177 -23.97 5.67 -5.09
CA ALA A 177 -24.73 4.87 -4.11
C ALA A 177 -23.86 4.53 -2.88
N GLU A 178 -22.64 4.08 -3.09
CA GLU A 178 -21.68 3.77 -2.02
C GLU A 178 -21.33 5.02 -1.19
N VAL A 179 -21.16 6.17 -1.85
CA VAL A 179 -20.92 7.46 -1.20
C VAL A 179 -22.07 7.84 -0.30
N ARG A 180 -23.32 7.73 -0.78
CA ARG A 180 -24.51 8.00 0.05
C ARG A 180 -24.61 7.01 1.22
N ALA A 181 -24.36 5.73 0.96
CA ALA A 181 -24.37 4.69 2.01
C ALA A 181 -23.29 4.90 3.07
N SER A 182 -22.14 5.46 2.70
CA SER A 182 -21.06 5.76 3.64
C SER A 182 -21.41 6.86 4.65
N GLY A 183 -22.22 7.84 4.25
CA GLY A 183 -22.61 8.97 5.11
C GLY A 183 -21.55 10.07 5.30
N TRP A 184 -20.35 9.93 4.71
CA TRP A 184 -19.21 10.82 4.96
C TRP A 184 -19.07 11.98 3.97
N TYR A 185 -19.86 12.01 2.88
CA TYR A 185 -19.64 12.94 1.79
C TYR A 185 -20.92 13.55 1.26
N ALA A 186 -20.84 14.82 0.86
CA ALA A 186 -21.79 15.44 -0.06
C ALA A 186 -21.34 15.17 -1.51
N ILE A 187 -22.33 14.96 -2.41
CA ILE A 187 -22.08 14.74 -3.84
C ILE A 187 -22.27 16.04 -4.58
N GLU A 188 -21.27 16.45 -5.33
CA GLU A 188 -21.33 17.65 -6.17
C GLU A 188 -21.03 17.32 -7.63
N GLU A 189 -21.83 17.86 -8.52
CA GLU A 189 -21.57 17.86 -9.94
C GLU A 189 -20.76 19.10 -10.30
N ARG A 190 -19.56 18.89 -10.84
CA ARG A 190 -18.66 19.96 -11.25
C ARG A 190 -18.12 19.69 -12.63
N GLU A 191 -17.64 20.72 -13.30
CA GLU A 191 -16.92 20.58 -14.56
C GLU A 191 -15.55 19.90 -14.31
N ALA A 192 -15.19 18.96 -15.18
CA ALA A 192 -13.90 18.29 -15.09
C ALA A 192 -12.76 19.26 -15.41
N PRO A 193 -11.71 19.35 -14.58
CA PRO A 193 -10.57 20.21 -14.86
C PRO A 193 -9.81 19.75 -16.12
N PRO A 194 -9.16 20.66 -16.86
CA PRO A 194 -8.46 20.35 -18.11
C PRO A 194 -7.48 19.17 -18.01
N ALA A 195 -6.79 19.03 -16.87
CA ALA A 195 -5.84 17.94 -16.62
C ALA A 195 -6.45 16.53 -16.76
N VAL A 196 -7.76 16.37 -16.49
CA VAL A 196 -8.46 15.08 -16.65
C VAL A 196 -8.46 14.65 -18.11
N PHE A 197 -8.64 15.61 -19.03
CA PHE A 197 -8.69 15.35 -20.47
C PHE A 197 -7.32 15.02 -21.09
N GLU A 198 -6.24 15.31 -20.39
CA GLU A 198 -4.87 14.98 -20.81
C GLU A 198 -4.46 13.54 -20.42
N THR A 199 -5.28 12.84 -19.64
CA THR A 199 -5.01 11.43 -19.30
C THR A 199 -5.04 10.55 -20.56
N LYS A 200 -4.28 9.46 -20.51
CA LYS A 200 -4.25 8.49 -21.62
C LYS A 200 -5.65 7.98 -21.98
N TYR A 201 -6.47 7.73 -20.96
CA TYR A 201 -7.81 7.18 -21.15
C TYR A 201 -8.79 8.24 -21.66
N ALA A 202 -8.78 9.46 -21.13
CA ALA A 202 -9.64 10.52 -21.62
C ALA A 202 -9.38 10.82 -23.10
N THR A 203 -8.11 10.87 -23.53
CA THR A 203 -7.75 11.04 -24.94
C THR A 203 -8.34 9.92 -25.80
N LYS A 204 -8.17 8.66 -25.39
CA LYS A 204 -8.71 7.48 -26.07
C LYS A 204 -10.23 7.52 -26.15
N TRP A 205 -10.92 7.89 -25.07
CA TRP A 205 -12.39 7.92 -25.03
C TRP A 205 -12.97 9.06 -25.85
N LYS A 206 -12.29 10.21 -25.85
CA LYS A 206 -12.66 11.34 -26.73
C LYS A 206 -12.61 10.94 -28.20
N GLU A 207 -11.56 10.24 -28.63
CA GLU A 207 -11.44 9.70 -29.99
C GLU A 207 -12.56 8.69 -30.34
N GLN A 208 -13.09 7.99 -29.34
CA GLN A 208 -14.20 7.03 -29.50
C GLN A 208 -15.59 7.64 -29.29
N GLY A 209 -15.69 8.94 -29.03
CA GLY A 209 -16.95 9.63 -28.78
C GLY A 209 -17.66 9.21 -27.47
N LYS A 210 -16.94 8.63 -26.51
CA LYS A 210 -17.50 8.23 -25.22
C LYS A 210 -17.67 9.42 -24.31
N PRO A 211 -18.77 9.50 -23.54
CA PRO A 211 -18.97 10.55 -22.55
C PRO A 211 -17.96 10.40 -21.41
N LEU A 212 -17.54 11.53 -20.85
CA LEU A 212 -16.78 11.59 -19.62
C LEU A 212 -17.71 12.09 -18.53
N HIS A 213 -17.80 11.33 -17.45
CA HIS A 213 -18.51 11.70 -16.24
C HIS A 213 -17.52 12.15 -15.18
N TYR A 214 -17.84 13.24 -14.48
CA TYR A 214 -17.01 13.77 -13.40
C TYR A 214 -17.88 14.09 -12.20
N ARG A 215 -17.40 13.69 -11.01
CA ARG A 215 -18.07 13.94 -9.72
C ARG A 215 -17.05 14.32 -8.67
N VAL A 216 -17.46 15.15 -7.75
CA VAL A 216 -16.70 15.49 -6.55
C VAL A 216 -17.51 15.07 -5.34
N PHE A 217 -16.87 14.32 -4.45
CA PHE A 217 -17.43 13.91 -3.18
C PHE A 217 -16.69 14.70 -2.09
N VAL A 218 -17.40 15.66 -1.48
CA VAL A 218 -16.84 16.57 -0.49
C VAL A 218 -17.05 15.99 0.89
N ARG A 219 -15.97 15.75 1.64
CA ARG A 219 -16.04 15.24 3.01
C ARG A 219 -16.78 16.21 3.91
N ASN A 220 -17.78 15.72 4.67
CA ASN A 220 -18.49 16.48 5.70
C ASN A 220 -17.64 16.58 6.99
N ASP A 221 -18.16 17.25 8.02
CA ASP A 221 -17.45 17.46 9.29
C ASP A 221 -17.71 16.34 10.33
N GLU A 222 -18.45 15.30 9.95
CA GLU A 222 -18.78 14.21 10.87
C GLU A 222 -17.52 13.46 11.34
N PRO A 223 -17.45 13.06 12.61
CA PRO A 223 -16.35 12.26 13.14
C PRO A 223 -16.27 10.90 12.44
N VAL A 224 -15.11 10.59 11.84
CA VAL A 224 -14.88 9.33 11.15
C VAL A 224 -14.10 8.38 12.07
N PRO A 225 -14.44 7.07 12.09
CA PRO A 225 -13.67 6.08 12.83
C PRO A 225 -12.19 6.09 12.40
N ASP A 226 -11.27 6.07 13.36
CA ASP A 226 -9.86 5.95 13.06
C ASP A 226 -9.52 4.51 12.66
N ILE A 227 -8.99 4.34 11.45
CA ILE A 227 -8.48 3.07 10.94
C ILE A 227 -6.96 3.11 11.08
N ALA A 228 -6.47 2.56 12.18
CA ALA A 228 -5.05 2.55 12.48
C ALA A 228 -4.22 1.81 11.41
N PRO A 229 -2.98 2.24 11.14
CA PRO A 229 -2.06 1.47 10.33
C PRO A 229 -1.75 0.11 10.99
N ILE A 230 -1.43 -0.88 10.17
CA ILE A 230 -0.96 -2.19 10.64
C ILE A 230 0.44 -1.97 11.20
N GLY A 231 0.60 -2.22 12.49
CA GLY A 231 1.89 -2.07 13.17
C GLY A 231 2.92 -3.07 12.65
N ARG A 232 4.19 -2.72 12.79
CA ARG A 232 5.30 -3.67 12.61
C ARG A 232 5.64 -4.27 13.97
N PRO A 233 5.69 -5.58 14.10
CA PRO A 233 6.15 -6.19 15.34
C PRO A 233 7.67 -6.04 15.45
N ASP A 234 8.15 -5.84 16.67
CA ASP A 234 9.59 -5.84 16.96
C ASP A 234 10.23 -7.22 16.69
N ILE A 235 9.44 -8.27 16.83
CA ILE A 235 9.86 -9.65 16.57
C ILE A 235 8.90 -10.28 15.55
N MET A 236 9.46 -10.88 14.50
CA MET A 236 8.66 -11.62 13.51
C MET A 236 7.89 -12.77 14.18
N PRO A 237 6.61 -12.97 13.84
CA PRO A 237 5.83 -14.09 14.35
C PRO A 237 6.56 -15.42 14.12
N HIS A 238 6.60 -16.26 15.14
CA HIS A 238 7.17 -17.59 15.08
C HIS A 238 6.43 -18.55 15.98
N ALA A 239 6.50 -19.83 15.63
CA ALA A 239 6.00 -20.93 16.43
C ALA A 239 7.08 -22.02 16.55
N LEU A 240 6.99 -22.81 17.61
CA LEU A 240 7.86 -23.97 17.82
C LEU A 240 7.04 -25.23 17.61
N LEU A 241 7.56 -26.16 16.80
CA LEU A 241 6.97 -27.47 16.58
C LEU A 241 7.88 -28.56 17.19
N GLN A 242 7.26 -29.44 17.94
CA GLN A 242 7.94 -30.61 18.54
C GLN A 242 7.84 -31.81 17.59
N GLY A 243 8.83 -32.70 17.64
CA GLY A 243 8.82 -33.94 16.89
C GLY A 243 9.70 -33.92 15.63
N SER A 244 9.54 -34.94 14.80
CA SER A 244 10.28 -35.11 13.54
C SER A 244 9.38 -34.85 12.35
N LEU A 245 9.94 -34.24 11.29
CA LEU A 245 9.26 -34.17 10.02
C LEU A 245 9.18 -35.54 9.34
N PRO A 246 8.18 -35.77 8.49
CA PRO A 246 8.10 -36.99 7.68
C PRO A 246 9.35 -37.16 6.82
N THR A 247 9.83 -38.39 6.65
CA THR A 247 10.98 -38.70 5.80
C THR A 247 10.69 -38.49 4.32
N THR A 248 9.43 -38.52 3.95
CA THR A 248 8.96 -38.14 2.58
C THR A 248 8.00 -37.00 2.71
N LEU A 249 8.36 -35.88 2.12
CA LEU A 249 7.50 -34.70 2.07
C LEU A 249 6.50 -34.87 0.92
N THR A 250 5.24 -35.06 1.28
CA THR A 250 4.11 -34.89 0.37
C THR A 250 3.37 -33.62 0.77
N PHE A 251 3.01 -32.81 -0.21
CA PHE A 251 2.33 -31.57 0.06
C PHE A 251 1.15 -31.41 -0.92
N GLU A 252 0.00 -31.13 -0.39
CA GLU A 252 -1.16 -30.70 -1.15
C GLU A 252 -1.46 -29.23 -0.81
N LYS A 253 -1.97 -28.48 -1.79
CA LYS A 253 -2.39 -27.09 -1.59
C LYS A 253 -3.45 -27.03 -0.50
N VAL A 254 -3.20 -26.21 0.51
CA VAL A 254 -4.11 -26.00 1.65
C VAL A 254 -4.68 -24.60 1.59
N VAL A 255 -5.98 -24.47 1.83
CA VAL A 255 -6.67 -23.17 1.98
C VAL A 255 -7.30 -23.14 3.36
N ASN A 256 -6.77 -22.31 4.23
CA ASN A 256 -7.28 -22.10 5.59
C ASN A 256 -8.06 -20.79 5.66
N PRO A 257 -9.37 -20.81 5.96
CA PRO A 257 -10.07 -19.59 6.29
C PRO A 257 -9.58 -19.05 7.64
N VAL A 258 -9.46 -17.74 7.73
CA VAL A 258 -9.15 -16.99 8.95
C VAL A 258 -10.22 -15.92 9.14
N GLU A 259 -10.24 -15.25 10.29
CA GLU A 259 -11.31 -14.29 10.64
C GLU A 259 -11.53 -13.22 9.57
N GLU A 260 -10.46 -12.71 8.96
CA GLU A 260 -10.54 -11.63 7.97
C GLU A 260 -10.03 -12.05 6.58
N GLY A 261 -10.10 -13.35 6.21
CA GLY A 261 -9.61 -13.74 4.89
C GLY A 261 -9.19 -15.20 4.76
N HIS A 262 -8.15 -15.46 3.98
CA HIS A 262 -7.64 -16.81 3.74
C HIS A 262 -6.13 -16.87 3.74
N VAL A 263 -5.59 -17.93 4.32
CA VAL A 263 -4.18 -18.31 4.17
C VAL A 263 -4.09 -19.51 3.24
N ILE A 264 -3.39 -19.36 2.14
CA ILE A 264 -3.24 -20.38 1.11
C ILE A 264 -1.79 -20.85 1.10
N LEU A 265 -1.54 -22.08 1.47
CA LEU A 265 -0.24 -22.71 1.31
C LEU A 265 -0.18 -23.40 -0.07
N HIS A 266 0.81 -23.05 -0.88
CA HIS A 266 0.87 -23.47 -2.29
C HIS A 266 1.76 -24.68 -2.53
N ASP A 267 2.94 -24.67 -1.97
CA ASP A 267 3.97 -25.68 -2.15
C ASP A 267 5.00 -25.62 -1.04
N VAL A 268 5.79 -26.68 -0.94
CA VAL A 268 6.93 -26.79 -0.04
C VAL A 268 8.19 -27.08 -0.84
N ALA A 269 9.28 -26.45 -0.47
CA ALA A 269 10.61 -26.74 -1.01
C ALA A 269 11.57 -27.06 0.13
N GLN A 270 12.47 -27.99 -0.10
CA GLN A 270 13.52 -28.33 0.83
C GLN A 270 14.86 -27.78 0.36
N ARG A 271 15.71 -27.43 1.29
CA ARG A 271 17.08 -27.04 1.01
C ARG A 271 17.85 -28.24 0.44
N ILE A 272 18.63 -28.02 -0.62
CA ILE A 272 19.30 -29.11 -1.37
C ILE A 272 20.48 -29.69 -0.58
N ASP A 273 21.19 -28.87 0.19
CA ASP A 273 22.45 -29.20 0.87
C ASP A 273 22.25 -29.69 2.31
N THR A 274 21.03 -29.52 2.87
CA THR A 274 20.67 -29.97 4.22
C THR A 274 19.21 -30.39 4.28
N ASP A 275 18.84 -31.17 5.27
CA ASP A 275 17.46 -31.56 5.58
C ASP A 275 16.87 -30.76 6.75
N ASP A 276 17.55 -29.66 7.13
CA ASP A 276 17.25 -28.87 8.31
C ASP A 276 16.34 -27.66 8.02
N THR A 277 16.02 -27.38 6.75
CA THR A 277 15.26 -26.19 6.37
C THR A 277 14.27 -26.47 5.26
N LEU A 278 13.01 -26.12 5.51
CA LEU A 278 11.95 -26.10 4.51
C LEU A 278 11.47 -24.69 4.29
N TRP A 279 11.01 -24.41 3.08
CA TRP A 279 10.31 -23.18 2.71
C TRP A 279 8.92 -23.52 2.21
N ILE A 280 7.93 -22.82 2.74
CA ILE A 280 6.54 -22.92 2.30
C ILE A 280 6.15 -21.60 1.66
N ARG A 281 5.73 -21.65 0.41
CA ARG A 281 5.16 -20.49 -0.27
C ARG A 281 3.71 -20.35 0.10
N ALA A 282 3.35 -19.17 0.62
CA ALA A 282 2.00 -18.86 1.05
C ALA A 282 1.45 -17.59 0.40
N THR A 283 0.14 -17.53 0.25
CA THR A 283 -0.60 -16.30 0.00
C THR A 283 -1.48 -16.01 1.20
N VAL A 284 -1.44 -14.80 1.70
CA VAL A 284 -2.42 -14.28 2.65
C VAL A 284 -3.29 -13.28 1.90
N ASP A 285 -4.59 -13.54 1.89
CA ASP A 285 -5.60 -12.76 1.18
C ASP A 285 -6.59 -12.19 2.18
N GLU A 286 -6.49 -10.90 2.45
CA GLU A 286 -7.31 -10.13 3.38
C GLU A 286 -8.00 -8.99 2.61
N PRO A 287 -9.08 -8.38 3.13
CA PRO A 287 -9.85 -7.35 2.41
C PRO A 287 -9.03 -6.20 1.86
N ASP A 288 -8.02 -5.75 2.62
CA ASP A 288 -7.18 -4.58 2.28
C ASP A 288 -5.87 -4.96 1.58
N VAL A 289 -5.45 -6.22 1.66
CA VAL A 289 -4.14 -6.64 1.16
C VAL A 289 -4.08 -8.12 0.81
N THR A 290 -3.60 -8.42 -0.39
CA THR A 290 -3.13 -9.75 -0.76
C THR A 290 -1.60 -9.73 -0.78
N GLN A 291 -0.96 -10.65 -0.08
CA GLN A 291 0.51 -10.73 -0.04
C GLN A 291 1.03 -12.15 -0.20
N GLN A 292 2.15 -12.26 -0.91
CA GLN A 292 2.91 -13.50 -1.03
C GLN A 292 3.93 -13.55 0.09
N LEU A 293 3.98 -14.66 0.79
CA LEU A 293 4.88 -14.88 1.91
C LEU A 293 5.75 -16.11 1.68
N LEU A 294 6.89 -16.10 2.29
CA LEU A 294 7.74 -17.27 2.45
C LEU A 294 7.79 -17.63 3.93
N ILE A 295 7.31 -18.81 4.27
CA ILE A 295 7.38 -19.36 5.62
C ILE A 295 8.60 -20.27 5.66
N VAL A 296 9.44 -20.11 6.68
CA VAL A 296 10.64 -20.92 6.92
C VAL A 296 10.36 -21.84 8.07
N VAL A 297 10.54 -23.12 7.86
CA VAL A 297 10.55 -24.17 8.89
C VAL A 297 11.99 -24.65 9.03
N GLN A 298 12.62 -24.37 10.16
CA GLN A 298 14.04 -24.64 10.38
C GLN A 298 14.27 -25.49 11.62
N ARG A 299 15.07 -26.53 11.50
CA ARG A 299 15.46 -27.40 12.59
C ARG A 299 16.36 -26.66 13.58
N ARG A 300 16.09 -26.88 14.87
CA ARG A 300 16.95 -26.52 15.97
C ARG A 300 17.43 -27.80 16.64
N THR A 301 18.06 -27.69 17.80
CA THR A 301 18.59 -28.87 18.52
C THR A 301 17.49 -29.89 18.86
N ASP A 302 16.38 -29.43 19.45
CA ASP A 302 15.34 -30.29 19.99
C ASP A 302 13.94 -30.05 19.36
N ASP A 303 13.80 -29.05 18.52
CA ASP A 303 12.52 -28.62 17.95
C ASP A 303 12.70 -28.03 16.54
N TRP A 304 11.59 -27.56 15.97
CA TRP A 304 11.57 -26.80 14.73
C TRP A 304 11.00 -25.41 14.97
N ILE A 305 11.64 -24.38 14.44
CA ILE A 305 11.08 -23.04 14.41
C ILE A 305 10.37 -22.79 13.08
N VAL A 306 9.12 -22.35 13.15
CA VAL A 306 8.32 -21.88 12.00
C VAL A 306 8.22 -20.37 12.10
N ARG A 307 8.60 -19.66 11.06
CA ARG A 307 8.56 -18.19 11.04
C ARG A 307 8.33 -17.65 9.65
N VAL A 308 7.73 -16.47 9.57
CA VAL A 308 7.66 -15.72 8.31
C VAL A 308 9.05 -15.17 7.99
N ALA A 309 9.50 -15.38 6.76
CA ALA A 309 10.76 -14.79 6.29
C ALA A 309 10.60 -13.27 6.13
N SER A 310 11.66 -12.52 6.42
CA SER A 310 11.70 -11.06 6.17
C SER A 310 11.75 -10.71 4.67
N PHE A 311 11.89 -11.71 3.82
CA PHE A 311 11.95 -11.53 2.37
C PHE A 311 10.66 -10.89 1.82
N GLY A 312 10.79 -9.80 1.05
CA GLY A 312 9.66 -9.08 0.48
C GLY A 312 9.00 -8.07 1.42
N ASP A 313 9.58 -7.82 2.60
CA ASP A 313 9.08 -6.89 3.62
C ASP A 313 7.58 -7.16 3.94
N PRO A 314 7.23 -8.33 4.48
CA PRO A 314 5.85 -8.71 4.74
C PRO A 314 5.20 -7.79 5.76
N LEU A 315 3.93 -7.47 5.55
CA LEU A 315 3.09 -6.83 6.57
C LEU A 315 2.58 -7.92 7.51
N ILE A 316 2.73 -7.68 8.80
CA ILE A 316 2.31 -8.65 9.81
C ILE A 316 0.87 -8.32 10.23
N THR A 317 -0.03 -8.70 9.36
CA THR A 317 -1.48 -8.58 9.54
C THR A 317 -2.03 -9.60 10.55
N PRO A 318 -3.29 -9.48 10.98
CA PRO A 318 -3.93 -10.50 11.82
C PRO A 318 -3.84 -11.91 11.22
N ALA A 319 -4.13 -12.07 9.93
CA ALA A 319 -4.06 -13.36 9.24
C ALA A 319 -2.63 -13.94 9.10
N VAL A 320 -1.61 -13.10 9.18
CA VAL A 320 -0.21 -13.55 9.21
C VAL A 320 0.23 -14.00 10.61
N ARG A 321 -0.45 -13.53 11.66
CA ARG A 321 -0.13 -13.89 13.05
C ARG A 321 -0.79 -15.20 13.49
N GLY A 322 -1.99 -15.47 13.01
CA GLY A 322 -2.79 -16.67 13.30
C GLY A 322 -2.35 -17.87 12.51
#